data_48de970f3ed8a858349ee4e8103d43e8
#
_entry.id   48de970f3ed8a858349ee4e8103d43e8
#
_cell.length_a   1.000
_cell.length_b   1.000
_cell.length_c   1.000
_cell.angle_alpha   90.00
_cell.angle_beta   90.00
_cell.angle_gamma   90.00
#
_symmetry.space_group_name_H-M   'P 1'
#
loop_
_entity.id
_entity.type
_entity.pdbx_description
1 polymer ?
#
loop_
_entity_poly.entity_id
_entity_poly.type
_entity_poly.pdbx_seq_one_letter_code
_entity_poly.pdbx_strand_id
1 'polypeptide(L)'
;KSYQQNQQIGVLHLHKKGFNGNRVSVAVFDAGFKNITKIPGFLRHQANDKLMFGYDLVNLDNSLSDFDTHGTACASALGAYDKGKFIGSGPLAKITLFKTENGKSEYPIEELNWCKAAEIADSIGVDIITSSLGYNQFDDPKMNYNHSQLNGNTSFISRGAKTAVSKGIIVINSAGNQGDSKWKKIGFPGDAEEVLTVGAITKNGDPARFSSRGNNANKSIKPDVVALGVKATVSSPSGYYYQ
;
A
#
# COMPACT_ATOMS: atom_id res chain seq x y z
N LYS A 1 7.14 -11.09 -16.22
CA LYS A 1 7.38 -9.63 -16.25
C LYS A 1 7.84 -9.07 -14.91
N SER A 2 7.38 -9.59 -13.77
CA SER A 2 7.75 -9.14 -12.41
C SER A 2 9.13 -9.62 -11.91
N TYR A 3 9.93 -10.29 -12.73
CA TYR A 3 11.19 -10.91 -12.30
C TYR A 3 12.15 -9.92 -11.64
N GLN A 4 12.39 -8.78 -12.28
CA GLN A 4 13.38 -7.80 -11.84
C GLN A 4 13.05 -7.18 -10.49
N GLN A 5 11.80 -6.76 -10.27
CA GLN A 5 11.35 -6.20 -9.00
C GLN A 5 11.45 -7.21 -7.86
N ASN A 6 11.05 -8.45 -8.10
CA ASN A 6 11.14 -9.52 -7.11
C ASN A 6 12.60 -9.94 -6.82
N GLN A 7 13.47 -9.90 -7.83
CA GLN A 7 14.89 -10.18 -7.66
C GLN A 7 15.58 -9.12 -6.82
N GLN A 8 15.27 -7.83 -7.07
CA GLN A 8 15.93 -6.71 -6.39
C GLN A 8 15.74 -6.75 -4.87
N ILE A 9 14.58 -7.19 -4.40
CA ILE A 9 14.25 -7.32 -2.97
C ILE A 9 14.40 -8.75 -2.42
N GLY A 10 15.05 -9.64 -3.16
CA GLY A 10 15.35 -11.01 -2.70
C GLY A 10 14.18 -12.00 -2.71
N VAL A 11 12.99 -11.61 -3.18
CA VAL A 11 11.77 -12.44 -3.16
C VAL A 11 11.95 -13.75 -3.94
N LEU A 12 12.70 -13.74 -5.04
CA LEU A 12 12.94 -14.97 -5.82
C LEU A 12 13.67 -16.05 -4.99
N HIS A 13 14.57 -15.64 -4.10
CA HIS A 13 15.25 -16.56 -3.19
C HIS A 13 14.28 -17.12 -2.13
N LEU A 14 13.41 -16.27 -1.58
CA LEU A 14 12.38 -16.69 -0.63
C LEU A 14 11.39 -17.67 -1.29
N HIS A 15 10.93 -17.38 -2.50
CA HIS A 15 10.05 -18.30 -3.24
C HIS A 15 10.69 -19.68 -3.47
N LYS A 16 11.98 -19.74 -3.81
CA LYS A 16 12.71 -21.04 -3.94
C LYS A 16 12.76 -21.82 -2.63
N LYS A 17 12.74 -21.15 -1.48
CA LYS A 17 12.67 -21.75 -0.15
C LYS A 17 11.24 -22.07 0.32
N GLY A 18 10.22 -21.79 -0.50
CA GLY A 18 8.82 -22.02 -0.17
C GLY A 18 8.13 -20.87 0.57
N PHE A 19 8.83 -19.76 0.84
CA PHE A 19 8.23 -18.56 1.44
C PHE A 19 7.53 -17.73 0.34
N ASN A 20 6.21 -17.86 0.24
CA ASN A 20 5.39 -17.30 -0.83
C ASN A 20 4.10 -16.64 -0.32
N GLY A 21 4.05 -16.30 0.96
CA GLY A 21 2.90 -15.68 1.63
C GLY A 21 1.84 -16.68 2.11
N ASN A 22 2.07 -18.00 1.98
CA ASN A 22 1.11 -18.97 2.51
C ASN A 22 0.97 -18.81 4.03
N ARG A 23 -0.28 -18.83 4.52
CA ARG A 23 -0.67 -18.58 5.92
C ARG A 23 -0.46 -17.14 6.40
N VAL A 24 -0.17 -16.20 5.52
CA VAL A 24 -0.11 -14.78 5.85
C VAL A 24 -1.38 -14.09 5.35
N SER A 25 -2.00 -13.27 6.21
CA SER A 25 -3.16 -12.46 5.89
C SER A 25 -2.75 -10.99 5.74
N VAL A 26 -3.08 -10.40 4.59
CA VAL A 26 -2.69 -9.02 4.25
C VAL A 26 -3.93 -8.21 3.93
N ALA A 27 -4.11 -7.07 4.61
CA ALA A 27 -5.09 -6.06 4.24
C ALA A 27 -4.45 -5.03 3.31
N VAL A 28 -5.08 -4.75 2.18
CA VAL A 28 -4.68 -3.73 1.21
C VAL A 28 -5.66 -2.57 1.28
N PHE A 29 -5.17 -1.38 1.65
CA PHE A 29 -5.96 -0.15 1.73
C PHE A 29 -5.63 0.74 0.55
N ASP A 30 -6.65 1.16 -0.22
CA ASP A 30 -6.44 1.92 -1.45
C ASP A 30 -7.73 2.63 -1.89
N ALA A 31 -7.66 3.38 -2.99
CA ALA A 31 -8.78 4.17 -3.53
C ALA A 31 -9.82 3.33 -4.29
N GLY A 32 -9.49 2.11 -4.72
CA GLY A 32 -10.40 1.23 -5.43
C GLY A 32 -9.70 0.06 -6.11
N PHE A 33 -10.47 -0.97 -6.45
CA PHE A 33 -9.95 -2.26 -6.95
C PHE A 33 -10.67 -2.71 -8.24
N LYS A 34 -10.72 -1.80 -9.21
CA LYS A 34 -11.45 -2.04 -10.47
C LYS A 34 -11.08 -3.37 -11.11
N ASN A 35 -12.09 -4.20 -11.37
CA ASN A 35 -11.99 -5.48 -12.07
C ASN A 35 -11.02 -6.50 -11.44
N ILE A 36 -10.60 -6.36 -10.20
CA ILE A 36 -9.60 -7.25 -9.59
C ILE A 36 -10.02 -8.73 -9.71
N THR A 37 -11.31 -9.03 -9.60
CA THR A 37 -11.86 -10.39 -9.76
C THR A 37 -11.79 -10.94 -11.17
N LYS A 38 -11.61 -10.07 -12.17
CA LYS A 38 -11.55 -10.47 -13.59
C LYS A 38 -10.12 -10.66 -14.08
N ILE A 39 -9.13 -10.29 -13.28
CA ILE A 39 -7.72 -10.38 -13.66
C ILE A 39 -7.23 -11.82 -13.53
N PRO A 40 -6.59 -12.39 -14.58
CA PRO A 40 -6.09 -13.76 -14.56
C PRO A 40 -5.22 -14.09 -13.35
N GLY A 41 -4.41 -13.12 -12.89
CA GLY A 41 -3.54 -13.26 -11.74
C GLY A 41 -4.26 -13.50 -10.41
N PHE A 42 -5.57 -13.20 -10.30
CA PHE A 42 -6.36 -13.39 -9.09
C PHE A 42 -7.38 -14.54 -9.16
N LEU A 43 -7.57 -15.18 -10.30
CA LEU A 43 -8.51 -16.29 -10.42
C LEU A 43 -8.22 -17.42 -9.43
N ARG A 44 -6.93 -17.70 -9.18
CA ARG A 44 -6.52 -18.69 -8.21
C ARG A 44 -6.86 -18.28 -6.76
N HIS A 45 -6.74 -16.99 -6.43
CA HIS A 45 -7.09 -16.49 -5.11
C HIS A 45 -8.59 -16.63 -4.86
N GLN A 46 -9.41 -16.33 -5.87
CA GLN A 46 -10.86 -16.49 -5.79
C GLN A 46 -11.25 -17.97 -5.63
N ALA A 47 -10.66 -18.85 -6.45
CA ALA A 47 -10.94 -20.29 -6.39
C ALA A 47 -10.55 -20.96 -5.06
N ASN A 48 -9.68 -20.33 -4.26
CA ASN A 48 -9.22 -20.85 -2.98
C ASN A 48 -9.63 -19.95 -1.78
N ASP A 49 -10.62 -19.08 -1.95
CA ASP A 49 -11.12 -18.14 -0.94
C ASP A 49 -10.02 -17.28 -0.29
N LYS A 50 -8.98 -16.95 -1.06
CA LYS A 50 -7.85 -16.12 -0.61
C LYS A 50 -7.96 -14.66 -0.98
N LEU A 51 -8.91 -14.28 -1.82
CA LEU A 51 -9.27 -12.91 -2.10
C LEU A 51 -10.58 -12.60 -1.39
N MET A 52 -10.50 -11.76 -0.39
CA MET A 52 -11.66 -11.32 0.38
C MET A 52 -11.96 -9.86 0.08
N PHE A 53 -13.25 -9.54 0.05
CA PHE A 53 -13.71 -8.17 -0.01
C PHE A 53 -13.95 -7.70 1.42
N GLY A 54 -13.27 -6.63 1.79
CA GLY A 54 -13.53 -5.90 3.02
C GLY A 54 -14.68 -4.92 2.79
N TYR A 55 -14.48 -3.68 3.20
CA TYR A 55 -15.49 -2.64 3.11
C TYR A 55 -15.06 -1.49 2.22
N ASP A 56 -16.02 -0.88 1.53
CA ASP A 56 -15.91 0.48 1.02
C ASP A 56 -16.26 1.45 2.15
N LEU A 57 -15.25 2.07 2.76
CA LEU A 57 -15.41 3.02 3.88
C LEU A 57 -15.81 4.41 3.38
N VAL A 58 -15.75 4.64 2.07
CA VAL A 58 -16.14 5.91 1.44
C VAL A 58 -17.65 5.95 1.18
N ASN A 59 -18.16 4.88 0.54
CA ASN A 59 -19.58 4.80 0.19
C ASN A 59 -20.40 4.02 1.23
N LEU A 60 -19.73 3.42 2.23
CA LEU A 60 -20.33 2.60 3.27
C LEU A 60 -21.12 1.39 2.72
N ASP A 61 -20.56 0.78 1.68
CA ASP A 61 -21.11 -0.42 1.06
C ASP A 61 -20.03 -1.48 0.83
N ASN A 62 -20.32 -2.54 0.11
CA ASN A 62 -19.38 -3.62 -0.20
C ASN A 62 -18.87 -3.56 -1.65
N SER A 63 -19.07 -2.43 -2.33
CA SER A 63 -18.66 -2.26 -3.73
C SER A 63 -17.25 -1.71 -3.83
N LEU A 64 -16.28 -2.60 -4.01
CA LEU A 64 -14.86 -2.23 -4.17
C LEU A 64 -14.44 -2.03 -5.63
N SER A 65 -15.38 -2.23 -6.58
CA SER A 65 -15.07 -2.24 -8.02
C SER A 65 -15.28 -0.90 -8.71
N ASP A 66 -14.98 0.19 -8.04
CA ASP A 66 -15.11 1.55 -8.55
C ASP A 66 -14.19 1.87 -9.74
N PHE A 67 -14.24 3.14 -10.15
CA PHE A 67 -13.46 3.65 -11.27
C PHE A 67 -11.95 3.62 -11.04
N ASP A 68 -11.49 3.59 -9.79
CA ASP A 68 -10.07 3.64 -9.49
C ASP A 68 -9.38 2.30 -9.73
N THR A 69 -8.20 2.39 -10.32
CA THR A 69 -7.39 1.24 -10.76
C THR A 69 -6.13 1.05 -9.92
N HIS A 70 -5.82 2.02 -9.06
CA HIS A 70 -4.56 2.06 -8.33
C HIS A 70 -4.43 0.88 -7.37
N GLY A 71 -5.44 0.61 -6.55
CA GLY A 71 -5.42 -0.54 -5.65
C GLY A 71 -5.33 -1.89 -6.37
N THR A 72 -5.91 -1.99 -7.57
CA THR A 72 -5.73 -3.19 -8.42
C THR A 72 -4.26 -3.38 -8.79
N ALA A 73 -3.57 -2.32 -9.17
CA ALA A 73 -2.14 -2.36 -9.48
C ALA A 73 -1.31 -2.74 -8.26
N CYS A 74 -1.54 -2.10 -7.11
CA CYS A 74 -0.86 -2.39 -5.85
C CYS A 74 -1.08 -3.84 -5.38
N ALA A 75 -2.33 -4.28 -5.34
CA ALA A 75 -2.65 -5.66 -4.97
C ALA A 75 -2.03 -6.68 -5.93
N SER A 76 -1.89 -6.35 -7.23
CA SER A 76 -1.25 -7.24 -8.21
C SER A 76 0.24 -7.43 -7.92
N ALA A 77 0.94 -6.37 -7.55
CA ALA A 77 2.36 -6.44 -7.18
C ALA A 77 2.59 -7.36 -5.97
N LEU A 78 1.64 -7.38 -5.03
CA LEU A 78 1.65 -8.27 -3.88
C LEU A 78 1.28 -9.70 -4.25
N GLY A 79 0.06 -9.92 -4.77
CA GLY A 79 -0.59 -11.22 -4.73
C GLY A 79 -0.86 -11.89 -6.07
N ALA A 80 -0.78 -11.19 -7.20
CA ALA A 80 -1.16 -11.81 -8.47
C ALA A 80 -0.26 -12.99 -8.84
N TYR A 81 -0.88 -14.06 -9.34
CA TYR A 81 -0.20 -15.25 -9.84
C TYR A 81 -0.72 -15.65 -11.23
N ASP A 82 0.03 -15.33 -12.25
CA ASP A 82 -0.20 -15.76 -13.63
C ASP A 82 1.04 -16.51 -14.14
N LYS A 83 0.97 -17.84 -14.14
CA LYS A 83 2.12 -18.72 -14.38
C LYS A 83 2.79 -18.39 -15.74
N GLY A 84 4.10 -18.17 -15.68
CA GLY A 84 4.91 -17.83 -16.86
C GLY A 84 4.84 -16.37 -17.31
N LYS A 85 3.96 -15.56 -16.74
CA LYS A 85 3.80 -14.14 -17.10
C LYS A 85 4.11 -13.19 -15.96
N PHE A 86 3.50 -13.41 -14.78
CA PHE A 86 3.62 -12.51 -13.65
C PHE A 86 3.45 -13.26 -12.33
N ILE A 87 4.29 -12.96 -11.34
CA ILE A 87 4.17 -13.48 -9.98
C ILE A 87 4.44 -12.31 -9.03
N GLY A 88 3.48 -12.04 -8.14
CA GLY A 88 3.60 -11.06 -7.06
C GLY A 88 4.60 -11.51 -5.98
N SER A 89 4.88 -10.65 -5.00
CA SER A 89 5.81 -10.95 -3.92
C SER A 89 5.29 -12.01 -2.93
N GLY A 90 3.98 -12.02 -2.67
CA GLY A 90 3.29 -12.97 -1.79
C GLY A 90 2.12 -13.69 -2.47
N PRO A 91 2.35 -14.51 -3.53
CA PRO A 91 1.29 -15.04 -4.39
C PRO A 91 0.37 -16.07 -3.74
N LEU A 92 0.60 -16.46 -2.50
CA LEU A 92 -0.26 -17.36 -1.72
C LEU A 92 -0.82 -16.72 -0.45
N ALA A 93 -0.59 -15.42 -0.24
CA ALA A 93 -1.18 -14.69 0.88
C ALA A 93 -2.71 -14.64 0.75
N LYS A 94 -3.40 -14.59 1.89
CA LYS A 94 -4.81 -14.21 1.96
C LYS A 94 -4.88 -12.69 1.88
N ILE A 95 -5.65 -12.16 0.96
CA ILE A 95 -5.72 -10.71 0.70
C ILE A 95 -7.13 -10.22 1.00
N THR A 96 -7.25 -9.24 1.87
CA THR A 96 -8.50 -8.52 2.14
C THR A 96 -8.36 -7.08 1.65
N LEU A 97 -9.34 -6.62 0.88
CA LEU A 97 -9.32 -5.32 0.22
C LEU A 97 -10.22 -4.33 0.95
N PHE A 98 -9.72 -3.13 1.21
CA PHE A 98 -10.48 -2.03 1.81
C PHE A 98 -10.33 -0.77 0.97
N LYS A 99 -11.45 -0.17 0.60
CA LYS A 99 -11.44 1.14 -0.01
C LYS A 99 -11.56 2.20 1.08
N THR A 100 -10.53 3.02 1.21
CA THR A 100 -10.42 4.05 2.24
C THR A 100 -10.42 5.46 1.66
N GLU A 101 -10.26 5.61 0.33
CA GLU A 101 -10.08 6.87 -0.35
C GLU A 101 -11.14 7.17 -1.38
N ASN A 102 -11.47 8.44 -1.51
CA ASN A 102 -12.27 8.98 -2.59
C ASN A 102 -11.37 9.59 -3.65
N GLY A 103 -11.04 8.90 -4.72
CA GLY A 103 -10.15 9.41 -5.79
C GLY A 103 -10.58 10.70 -6.50
N LYS A 104 -11.65 11.37 -6.03
CA LYS A 104 -12.14 12.65 -6.56
C LYS A 104 -11.94 13.82 -5.61
N SER A 105 -11.55 13.58 -4.38
CA SER A 105 -11.39 14.62 -3.35
C SER A 105 -10.39 14.14 -2.30
N GLU A 106 -9.73 15.08 -1.64
CA GLU A 106 -8.75 14.82 -0.59
C GLU A 106 -9.14 15.57 0.68
N TYR A 107 -9.63 14.85 1.68
CA TYR A 107 -10.05 15.42 2.96
C TYR A 107 -9.63 14.56 4.15
N PRO A 108 -9.47 15.14 5.35
CA PRO A 108 -9.06 14.39 6.57
C PRO A 108 -10.00 13.24 6.96
N ILE A 109 -11.21 13.14 6.39
CA ILE A 109 -12.11 12.02 6.60
C ILE A 109 -11.48 10.70 6.12
N GLU A 110 -10.60 10.74 5.14
CA GLU A 110 -9.92 9.55 4.61
C GLU A 110 -8.92 8.98 5.61
N GLU A 111 -8.31 9.80 6.44
CA GLU A 111 -7.52 9.32 7.58
C GLU A 111 -8.37 8.52 8.57
N LEU A 112 -9.62 8.94 8.80
CA LEU A 112 -10.55 8.21 9.67
C LEU A 112 -11.04 6.92 9.02
N ASN A 113 -11.29 6.94 7.71
CA ASN A 113 -11.60 5.72 6.94
C ASN A 113 -10.46 4.70 7.05
N TRP A 114 -9.21 5.16 6.91
CA TRP A 114 -8.03 4.32 7.10
C TRP A 114 -7.99 3.71 8.51
N CYS A 115 -8.21 4.51 9.54
CA CYS A 115 -8.25 4.04 10.92
C CYS A 115 -9.37 3.01 11.13
N LYS A 116 -10.57 3.26 10.56
CA LYS A 116 -11.68 2.32 10.64
C LYS A 116 -11.39 1.02 9.91
N ALA A 117 -10.74 1.08 8.74
CA ALA A 117 -10.26 -0.10 8.03
C ALA A 117 -9.27 -0.90 8.89
N ALA A 118 -8.37 -0.21 9.61
CA ALA A 118 -7.39 -0.86 10.49
C ALA A 118 -8.06 -1.57 11.68
N GLU A 119 -9.11 -0.99 12.29
CA GLU A 119 -9.90 -1.66 13.32
C GLU A 119 -10.57 -2.94 12.81
N ILE A 120 -11.15 -2.89 11.60
CA ILE A 120 -11.77 -4.07 10.99
C ILE A 120 -10.70 -5.11 10.65
N ALA A 121 -9.55 -4.69 10.11
CA ALA A 121 -8.42 -5.56 9.81
C ALA A 121 -7.90 -6.28 11.05
N ASP A 122 -7.77 -5.59 12.18
CA ASP A 122 -7.43 -6.18 13.48
C ASP A 122 -8.48 -7.22 13.90
N SER A 123 -9.76 -6.89 13.81
CA SER A 123 -10.86 -7.78 14.21
C SER A 123 -10.92 -9.09 13.43
N ILE A 124 -10.48 -9.09 12.16
CA ILE A 124 -10.44 -10.30 11.31
C ILE A 124 -9.09 -11.00 11.32
N GLY A 125 -8.14 -10.50 12.12
CA GLY A 125 -6.84 -11.12 12.36
C GLY A 125 -5.89 -11.06 11.18
N VAL A 126 -5.67 -9.87 10.59
CA VAL A 126 -4.63 -9.71 9.57
C VAL A 126 -3.24 -9.59 10.22
N ASP A 127 -2.23 -10.12 9.54
CA ASP A 127 -0.84 -9.99 9.98
C ASP A 127 -0.21 -8.68 9.49
N ILE A 128 -0.64 -8.20 8.32
CA ILE A 128 -0.02 -7.08 7.63
C ILE A 128 -1.11 -6.14 7.09
N ILE A 129 -0.93 -4.84 7.30
CA ILE A 129 -1.63 -3.77 6.55
C ILE A 129 -0.63 -3.17 5.58
N THR A 130 -1.00 -3.06 4.30
CA THR A 130 -0.23 -2.31 3.31
C THR A 130 -1.11 -1.23 2.70
N SER A 131 -0.62 0.02 2.71
CA SER A 131 -1.30 1.14 2.09
C SER A 131 -0.35 1.94 1.20
N SER A 132 -0.77 2.18 -0.03
CA SER A 132 -0.03 3.00 -1.00
C SER A 132 -0.57 4.42 -1.03
N LEU A 133 -0.87 4.95 0.14
CA LEU A 133 -1.57 6.19 0.39
C LEU A 133 -0.68 7.14 1.21
N GLY A 134 -1.04 8.41 1.26
CA GLY A 134 -0.33 9.33 2.12
C GLY A 134 -0.84 10.76 1.99
N TYR A 135 -1.08 11.38 3.13
CA TYR A 135 -1.67 12.70 3.23
C TYR A 135 -0.62 13.75 3.60
N ASN A 136 -0.78 14.94 3.09
CA ASN A 136 -0.02 16.12 3.47
C ASN A 136 -0.69 17.42 3.06
N GLN A 137 -1.48 17.37 1.99
CA GLN A 137 -2.25 18.49 1.45
C GLN A 137 -3.66 18.01 1.17
N PHE A 138 -4.63 18.89 1.42
CA PHE A 138 -6.06 18.63 1.24
C PHE A 138 -6.67 19.68 0.29
N ASP A 139 -7.86 19.40 -0.20
CA ASP A 139 -8.63 20.30 -1.07
C ASP A 139 -8.91 21.64 -0.39
N ASP A 140 -9.16 21.64 0.93
CA ASP A 140 -9.13 22.88 1.73
C ASP A 140 -7.72 23.11 2.30
N PRO A 141 -6.99 24.12 1.82
CA PRO A 141 -5.62 24.40 2.29
C PRO A 141 -5.50 24.69 3.78
N LYS A 142 -6.59 25.04 4.48
CA LYS A 142 -6.59 25.23 5.94
C LYS A 142 -6.38 23.94 6.71
N MET A 143 -6.65 22.80 6.06
CA MET A 143 -6.47 21.47 6.63
C MET A 143 -5.07 20.90 6.37
N ASN A 144 -4.25 21.57 5.55
CA ASN A 144 -2.92 21.10 5.16
C ASN A 144 -2.00 20.96 6.38
N TYR A 145 -1.24 19.89 6.34
CA TYR A 145 -0.15 19.69 7.29
C TYR A 145 1.10 20.50 6.93
N ASN A 146 1.95 20.68 7.91
CA ASN A 146 3.29 21.25 7.74
C ASN A 146 4.37 20.28 8.25
N HIS A 147 5.62 20.55 7.94
CA HIS A 147 6.73 19.63 8.26
C HIS A 147 6.94 19.41 9.76
N SER A 148 6.60 20.35 10.64
CA SER A 148 6.75 20.16 12.09
C SER A 148 5.77 19.14 12.67
N GLN A 149 4.71 18.83 11.92
CA GLN A 149 3.68 17.87 12.30
C GLN A 149 4.04 16.43 11.91
N LEU A 150 5.10 16.23 11.10
CA LEU A 150 5.64 14.90 10.73
C LEU A 150 6.35 14.26 11.94
N ASN A 151 5.62 13.95 12.99
CA ASN A 151 6.16 13.48 14.27
C ASN A 151 5.55 12.15 14.75
N GLY A 152 4.77 11.50 13.92
CA GLY A 152 4.09 10.23 14.21
C GLY A 152 2.91 10.35 15.20
N ASN A 153 2.59 11.57 15.68
CA ASN A 153 1.58 11.76 16.72
C ASN A 153 0.49 12.77 16.37
N THR A 154 0.72 13.63 15.37
CA THR A 154 -0.20 14.73 15.05
C THR A 154 -1.39 14.26 14.22
N SER A 155 -1.16 13.57 13.10
CA SER A 155 -2.25 13.12 12.22
C SER A 155 -3.04 11.95 12.82
N PHE A 156 -4.31 11.85 12.46
CA PHE A 156 -5.15 10.72 12.88
C PHE A 156 -4.60 9.41 12.35
N ILE A 157 -4.23 9.38 11.07
CA ILE A 157 -3.74 8.17 10.43
C ILE A 157 -2.43 7.67 11.07
N SER A 158 -1.49 8.55 11.43
CA SER A 158 -0.24 8.12 12.08
C SER A 158 -0.51 7.51 13.45
N ARG A 159 -1.43 8.10 14.23
CA ARG A 159 -1.85 7.53 15.52
C ARG A 159 -2.57 6.19 15.34
N GLY A 160 -3.45 6.09 14.34
CA GLY A 160 -4.12 4.84 13.97
C GLY A 160 -3.14 3.75 13.58
N ALA A 161 -2.15 4.08 12.75
CA ALA A 161 -1.10 3.16 12.31
C ALA A 161 -0.25 2.66 13.48
N LYS A 162 0.16 3.54 14.40
CA LYS A 162 0.85 3.15 15.65
C LYS A 162 0.00 2.23 16.51
N THR A 163 -1.29 2.50 16.61
CA THR A 163 -2.21 1.63 17.34
C THR A 163 -2.27 0.25 16.71
N ALA A 164 -2.38 0.15 15.38
CA ALA A 164 -2.35 -1.13 14.68
C ALA A 164 -1.05 -1.90 14.94
N VAL A 165 0.11 -1.21 14.88
CA VAL A 165 1.41 -1.83 15.23
C VAL A 165 1.43 -2.32 16.67
N SER A 166 0.89 -1.56 17.62
CA SER A 166 0.83 -1.97 19.04
C SER A 166 -0.03 -3.22 19.28
N LYS A 167 -0.92 -3.55 18.33
CA LYS A 167 -1.72 -4.79 18.33
C LYS A 167 -1.00 -5.97 17.69
N GLY A 168 0.20 -5.77 17.16
CA GLY A 168 1.01 -6.80 16.53
C GLY A 168 0.90 -6.86 15.00
N ILE A 169 0.18 -5.94 14.39
CA ILE A 169 0.06 -5.84 12.93
C ILE A 169 1.28 -5.12 12.36
N ILE A 170 1.87 -5.66 11.31
CA ILE A 170 2.93 -4.96 10.56
C ILE A 170 2.26 -3.96 9.62
N VAL A 171 2.50 -2.66 9.85
CA VAL A 171 2.00 -1.60 8.97
C VAL A 171 3.08 -1.17 8.01
N ILE A 172 2.80 -1.30 6.71
CA ILE A 172 3.68 -0.92 5.61
C ILE A 172 3.01 0.20 4.82
N ASN A 173 3.73 1.31 4.63
CA ASN A 173 3.20 2.45 3.89
C ASN A 173 4.20 3.01 2.88
N SER A 174 3.69 3.60 1.80
CA SER A 174 4.53 4.30 0.84
C SER A 174 5.13 5.57 1.46
N ALA A 175 6.34 5.94 1.04
CA ALA A 175 6.93 7.22 1.43
C ALA A 175 6.20 8.42 0.83
N GLY A 176 5.43 8.21 -0.23
CA GLY A 176 4.76 9.24 -1.01
C GLY A 176 5.52 9.66 -2.27
N ASN A 177 4.85 10.45 -3.11
CA ASN A 177 5.31 10.86 -4.44
C ASN A 177 5.70 12.35 -4.51
N GLN A 178 6.12 12.94 -3.39
CA GLN A 178 6.34 14.37 -3.26
C GLN A 178 7.82 14.78 -3.39
N GLY A 179 8.72 13.85 -3.77
CA GLY A 179 10.17 14.08 -3.76
C GLY A 179 10.66 15.22 -4.63
N ASP A 180 9.98 15.53 -5.72
CA ASP A 180 10.27 16.66 -6.62
C ASP A 180 9.23 17.79 -6.53
N SER A 181 8.29 17.73 -5.57
CA SER A 181 7.36 18.80 -5.24
C SER A 181 7.94 19.78 -4.22
N LYS A 182 7.17 20.79 -3.85
CA LYS A 182 7.54 21.71 -2.75
C LYS A 182 7.60 21.01 -1.39
N TRP A 183 6.79 19.98 -1.18
CA TRP A 183 6.75 19.23 0.07
C TRP A 183 8.02 18.41 0.30
N LYS A 184 8.50 17.66 -0.68
CA LYS A 184 9.72 16.82 -0.69
C LYS A 184 9.77 15.70 0.34
N LYS A 185 9.13 15.88 1.49
CA LYS A 185 9.18 14.99 2.64
C LYS A 185 8.24 13.79 2.46
N ILE A 186 8.41 12.81 3.34
CA ILE A 186 7.44 11.73 3.49
C ILE A 186 6.04 12.27 3.82
N GLY A 187 5.00 11.50 3.51
CA GLY A 187 3.63 11.76 3.93
C GLY A 187 3.25 11.02 5.21
N PHE A 188 2.05 11.32 5.72
CA PHE A 188 1.43 10.56 6.79
C PHE A 188 0.75 9.30 6.21
N PRO A 189 0.81 8.12 6.86
CA PRO A 189 1.39 7.81 8.18
C PRO A 189 2.87 7.40 8.14
N GLY A 190 3.57 7.56 7.02
CA GLY A 190 4.97 7.18 6.89
C GLY A 190 5.94 7.92 7.84
N ASP A 191 5.47 8.97 8.51
CA ASP A 191 6.21 9.73 9.53
C ASP A 191 6.30 9.03 10.88
N ALA A 192 5.43 8.06 11.15
CA ALA A 192 5.46 7.29 12.38
C ALA A 192 6.65 6.32 12.40
N GLU A 193 7.38 6.26 13.51
CA GLU A 193 8.59 5.44 13.63
C GLU A 193 8.28 3.95 13.50
N GLU A 194 7.13 3.53 14.01
CA GLU A 194 6.67 2.15 14.03
C GLU A 194 6.19 1.63 12.67
N VAL A 195 5.90 2.54 11.72
CA VAL A 195 5.44 2.20 10.37
C VAL A 195 6.63 1.92 9.45
N LEU A 196 6.63 0.78 8.78
CA LEU A 196 7.64 0.47 7.75
C LEU A 196 7.35 1.29 6.48
N THR A 197 8.11 2.37 6.30
CA THR A 197 7.95 3.30 5.18
C THR A 197 8.83 2.90 4.02
N VAL A 198 8.24 2.77 2.82
CA VAL A 198 8.93 2.26 1.63
C VAL A 198 9.10 3.37 0.60
N GLY A 199 10.34 3.66 0.25
CA GLY A 199 10.71 4.58 -0.85
C GLY A 199 10.83 3.88 -2.19
N ALA A 200 10.72 4.65 -3.27
CA ALA A 200 10.84 4.16 -4.63
C ALA A 200 12.26 4.36 -5.19
N ILE A 201 12.79 3.32 -5.84
CA ILE A 201 14.07 3.35 -6.57
C ILE A 201 13.89 2.92 -8.03
N THR A 202 14.91 3.19 -8.83
CA THR A 202 15.07 2.67 -10.20
C THR A 202 15.59 1.24 -10.19
N LYS A 203 15.62 0.62 -11.36
CA LYS A 203 16.26 -0.71 -11.54
C LYS A 203 17.77 -0.73 -11.18
N ASN A 204 18.42 0.41 -11.26
CA ASN A 204 19.85 0.55 -10.94
C ASN A 204 20.12 0.81 -9.45
N GLY A 205 19.06 0.96 -8.64
CA GLY A 205 19.16 1.29 -7.21
C GLY A 205 19.16 2.79 -6.90
N ASP A 206 19.07 3.67 -7.91
CA ASP A 206 19.03 5.11 -7.68
C ASP A 206 17.67 5.53 -7.13
N PRO A 207 17.59 6.49 -6.20
CA PRO A 207 16.32 7.03 -5.73
C PRO A 207 15.48 7.59 -6.87
N ALA A 208 14.19 7.22 -6.92
CA ALA A 208 13.26 7.82 -7.86
C ALA A 208 13.07 9.31 -7.55
N ARG A 209 13.02 10.15 -8.57
CA ARG A 209 12.89 11.61 -8.39
C ARG A 209 11.64 11.96 -7.60
N PHE A 210 10.54 11.30 -7.89
CA PHE A 210 9.25 11.53 -7.23
C PHE A 210 9.21 10.97 -5.80
N SER A 211 10.04 9.98 -5.45
CA SER A 211 9.98 9.36 -4.12
C SER A 211 10.24 10.38 -3.02
N SER A 212 9.28 10.52 -2.14
CA SER A 212 9.42 11.32 -0.92
C SER A 212 10.56 10.79 -0.05
N ARG A 213 11.22 11.70 0.66
CA ARG A 213 12.42 11.37 1.45
C ARG A 213 12.64 12.36 2.57
N GLY A 214 13.56 12.01 3.44
CA GLY A 214 14.00 12.88 4.53
C GLY A 214 13.39 12.47 5.86
N ASN A 215 13.98 13.03 6.89
CA ASN A 215 13.62 12.68 8.24
C ASN A 215 12.22 13.22 8.59
N ASN A 216 11.56 12.55 9.52
CA ASN A 216 10.42 13.11 10.21
C ASN A 216 10.86 14.27 11.14
N ALA A 217 9.91 14.90 11.83
CA ALA A 217 10.21 16.02 12.75
C ALA A 217 11.07 15.60 13.95
N ASN A 218 11.00 14.32 14.35
CA ASN A 218 11.81 13.74 15.42
C ASN A 218 13.21 13.32 14.95
N LYS A 219 13.57 13.62 13.69
CA LYS A 219 14.84 13.28 13.05
C LYS A 219 15.07 11.78 12.77
N SER A 220 14.05 10.94 12.91
CA SER A 220 14.13 9.54 12.48
C SER A 220 14.31 9.45 10.98
N ILE A 221 15.21 8.58 10.54
CA ILE A 221 15.50 8.39 9.11
C ILE A 221 14.32 7.70 8.44
N LYS A 222 13.82 8.31 7.36
CA LYS A 222 12.74 7.79 6.52
C LYS A 222 13.05 8.04 5.02
N PRO A 223 12.64 7.16 4.10
CA PRO A 223 11.99 5.87 4.32
C PRO A 223 12.94 4.85 4.97
N ASP A 224 12.38 3.79 5.58
CA ASP A 224 13.14 2.72 6.26
C ASP A 224 13.81 1.79 5.25
N VAL A 225 13.09 1.48 4.17
CA VAL A 225 13.54 0.60 3.09
C VAL A 225 13.14 1.16 1.73
N VAL A 226 13.66 0.56 0.67
CA VAL A 226 13.36 0.96 -0.70
C VAL A 226 13.05 -0.26 -1.58
N ALA A 227 12.23 -0.05 -2.61
CA ALA A 227 11.90 -1.07 -3.62
C ALA A 227 11.77 -0.44 -5.00
N LEU A 228 11.77 -1.29 -6.06
CA LEU A 228 11.56 -0.82 -7.42
C LEU A 228 10.19 -0.14 -7.56
N GLY A 229 10.19 1.17 -7.79
CA GLY A 229 8.99 1.97 -8.03
C GLY A 229 8.95 2.58 -9.44
N VAL A 230 10.12 2.77 -10.05
CA VAL A 230 10.19 3.29 -11.43
C VAL A 230 10.02 2.13 -12.41
N LYS A 231 8.94 2.16 -13.20
CA LYS A 231 8.59 1.09 -14.14
C LYS A 231 8.49 -0.29 -13.47
N ALA A 232 7.96 -0.33 -12.25
CA ALA A 232 7.53 -1.59 -11.65
C ALA A 232 6.39 -2.19 -12.49
N THR A 233 6.47 -3.50 -12.74
CA THR A 233 5.41 -4.18 -13.49
C THR A 233 4.22 -4.45 -12.58
N VAL A 234 3.02 -4.08 -13.02
CA VAL A 234 1.76 -4.31 -12.33
C VAL A 234 0.69 -4.78 -13.32
N SER A 235 -0.46 -5.22 -12.82
CA SER A 235 -1.60 -5.58 -13.66
C SER A 235 -2.53 -4.38 -13.88
N SER A 236 -2.99 -4.21 -15.11
CA SER A 236 -4.12 -3.34 -15.41
C SER A 236 -5.45 -4.02 -15.05
N PRO A 237 -6.56 -3.27 -14.94
CA PRO A 237 -7.90 -3.82 -14.78
C PRO A 237 -8.39 -4.69 -15.95
N SER A 238 -7.72 -4.64 -17.09
CA SER A 238 -7.98 -5.52 -18.25
C SER A 238 -7.11 -6.78 -18.25
N GLY A 239 -6.29 -6.98 -17.22
CA GLY A 239 -5.44 -8.17 -17.06
C GLY A 239 -4.11 -8.12 -17.82
N TYR A 240 -3.78 -7.00 -18.43
CA TYR A 240 -2.45 -6.82 -19.04
C TYR A 240 -1.45 -6.36 -18.00
N TYR A 241 -0.22 -6.88 -18.07
CA TYR A 241 0.90 -6.47 -17.23
C TYR A 241 1.71 -5.39 -17.96
N TYR A 242 1.86 -4.23 -17.33
CA TYR A 242 2.55 -3.03 -17.84
C TYR A 242 3.56 -2.47 -16.82
N GLN A 243 4.41 -1.53 -17.28
CA GLN A 243 5.40 -0.82 -16.49
C GLN A 243 5.14 0.68 -16.53
#